data_f9a3be9eaccda9a6824c2df0659959d8
#
_entry.id   f9a3be9eaccda9a6824c2df0659959d8
#
_cell.length_a   1.000
_cell.length_b   1.000
_cell.length_c   1.000
_cell.angle_alpha   90.00
_cell.angle_beta   90.00
_cell.angle_gamma   90.00
#
_symmetry.space_group_name_H-M   'P 1'
#
loop_
_entity.id
_entity.type
_entity.pdbx_description
1 polymer ?
#
loop_
_entity_poly.entity_id
_entity_poly.type
_entity_poly.pdbx_seq_one_letter_code
_entity_poly.pdbx_strand_id
1 'polypeptide(L)'
;EVGCAFGGEIPKEEKANILRFANRVPLLYQEGACSMTKSIMETNWKAYGLQQSGDSVPVGPVVLIVHMASVWVPFTSESKEAIAHYQEIIKEIKLALQECGRLLGSYVRKKSRISDQIERANMFEKYIPEIADSLSVLSGEKKDKILQGLQKMLVKPEIKQEILQDDEDDKLYRMEFKKKDENEEAEKETA
;
A
#
# COMPACT_ATOMS: atom_id res chain seq x y z
N GLU A 1 9.53 1.37 15.47
CA GLU A 1 9.58 1.50 14.01
C GLU A 1 8.53 0.59 13.38
N VAL A 2 7.89 1.07 12.32
CA VAL A 2 6.90 0.30 11.56
C VAL A 2 7.14 0.52 10.07
N GLY A 3 7.02 -0.55 9.30
CA GLY A 3 7.07 -0.49 7.84
C GLY A 3 5.97 -1.31 7.21
N CYS A 4 5.62 -0.98 5.97
CA CYS A 4 4.75 -1.82 5.16
C CYS A 4 5.25 -1.93 3.72
N ALA A 5 5.08 -3.11 3.15
CA ALA A 5 5.25 -3.35 1.72
C ALA A 5 3.91 -3.78 1.14
N PHE A 6 3.53 -3.24 -0.03
CA PHE A 6 2.23 -3.49 -0.64
C PHE A 6 2.35 -3.83 -2.13
N GLY A 7 1.64 -4.86 -2.56
CA GLY A 7 1.55 -5.24 -3.97
C GLY A 7 2.62 -6.22 -4.41
N GLY A 8 3.04 -6.12 -5.70
CA GLY A 8 3.98 -7.08 -6.29
C GLY A 8 3.41 -8.49 -6.36
N GLU A 9 4.22 -9.47 -5.99
CA GLU A 9 3.88 -10.91 -5.98
C GLU A 9 3.18 -11.36 -4.68
N ILE A 10 2.87 -10.43 -3.74
CA ILE A 10 2.22 -10.77 -2.48
C ILE A 10 0.77 -11.20 -2.77
N PRO A 11 0.30 -12.35 -2.20
CA PRO A 11 -1.05 -12.84 -2.42
C PRO A 11 -2.12 -11.83 -1.97
N LYS A 12 -3.15 -11.63 -2.81
CA LYS A 12 -4.20 -10.62 -2.55
C LYS A 12 -5.30 -11.10 -1.61
N GLU A 13 -5.53 -12.40 -1.55
CA GLU A 13 -6.66 -13.01 -0.83
C GLU A 13 -6.23 -13.61 0.52
N GLU A 14 -4.96 -13.47 0.87
CA GLU A 14 -4.43 -13.98 2.12
C GLU A 14 -4.34 -12.90 3.20
N LYS A 15 -4.20 -13.33 4.45
CA LYS A 15 -3.91 -12.42 5.56
C LYS A 15 -2.54 -11.79 5.37
N ALA A 16 -2.42 -10.54 5.78
CA ALA A 16 -1.15 -9.82 5.78
C ALA A 16 -0.06 -10.63 6.49
N ASN A 17 1.11 -10.69 5.88
CA ASN A 17 2.26 -11.28 6.53
C ASN A 17 2.81 -10.30 7.56
N ILE A 18 3.03 -10.76 8.79
CA ILE A 18 3.51 -9.94 9.90
C ILE A 18 4.94 -10.34 10.25
N LEU A 19 5.86 -9.40 10.12
CA LEU A 19 7.25 -9.57 10.54
C LEU A 19 7.47 -8.77 11.83
N ARG A 20 7.88 -9.44 12.90
CA ARG A 20 8.06 -8.87 14.23
C ARG A 20 9.50 -8.98 14.66
N PHE A 21 10.06 -7.89 15.15
CA PHE A 21 11.45 -7.82 15.59
C PHE A 21 11.57 -7.11 16.94
N ALA A 22 12.47 -7.58 17.78
CA ALA A 22 12.90 -6.91 19.01
C ALA A 22 14.42 -6.81 19.03
N ASN A 23 14.97 -5.60 19.08
CA ASN A 23 16.40 -5.36 19.01
C ASN A 23 17.08 -6.11 17.85
N ARG A 24 16.48 -6.02 16.64
CA ARG A 24 16.92 -6.68 15.40
C ARG A 24 16.76 -8.22 15.37
N VAL A 25 16.26 -8.84 16.45
CA VAL A 25 16.01 -10.28 16.51
C VAL A 25 14.56 -10.58 16.08
N PRO A 26 14.33 -11.49 15.11
CA PRO A 26 13.00 -11.84 14.68
C PRO A 26 12.27 -12.63 15.76
N LEU A 27 10.98 -12.33 15.93
CA LEU A 27 10.07 -13.04 16.83
C LEU A 27 9.23 -14.02 16.00
N LEU A 28 9.65 -15.28 15.93
CA LEU A 28 9.06 -16.29 15.02
C LEU A 28 7.86 -17.02 15.61
N TYR A 29 7.75 -17.09 16.95
CA TYR A 29 6.75 -17.89 17.64
C TYR A 29 5.79 -17.02 18.46
N GLN A 30 4.72 -17.63 19.01
CA GLN A 30 3.74 -17.00 19.89
C GLN A 30 3.15 -15.70 19.33
N GLU A 31 2.82 -15.68 18.04
CA GLU A 31 2.33 -14.49 17.34
C GLU A 31 1.08 -13.90 18.01
N GLY A 32 0.11 -14.74 18.38
CA GLY A 32 -1.14 -14.30 19.00
C GLY A 32 -0.98 -13.71 20.41
N ALA A 33 0.10 -14.03 21.12
CA ALA A 33 0.39 -13.53 22.45
C ALA A 33 1.22 -12.24 22.46
N CYS A 34 1.63 -11.74 21.28
CA CYS A 34 2.51 -10.60 21.14
C CYS A 34 1.73 -9.28 21.03
N SER A 35 2.15 -8.27 21.80
CA SER A 35 1.55 -6.94 21.73
C SER A 35 1.65 -6.29 20.35
N MET A 36 2.66 -6.60 19.55
CA MET A 36 2.80 -6.10 18.18
C MET A 36 1.65 -6.62 17.30
N THR A 37 1.38 -7.92 17.31
CA THR A 37 0.26 -8.52 16.57
C THR A 37 -1.07 -7.96 17.04
N LYS A 38 -1.26 -7.83 18.37
CA LYS A 38 -2.46 -7.24 18.95
C LYS A 38 -2.67 -5.80 18.45
N SER A 39 -1.63 -4.99 18.42
CA SER A 39 -1.70 -3.61 17.91
C SER A 39 -2.11 -3.56 16.44
N ILE A 40 -1.61 -4.49 15.60
CA ILE A 40 -1.99 -4.62 14.20
C ILE A 40 -3.48 -5.00 14.09
N MET A 41 -3.94 -5.98 14.85
CA MET A 41 -5.34 -6.44 14.83
C MET A 41 -6.32 -5.34 15.26
N GLU A 42 -5.96 -4.56 16.28
CA GLU A 42 -6.78 -3.46 16.81
C GLU A 42 -6.73 -2.18 15.94
N THR A 43 -5.86 -2.12 14.93
CA THR A 43 -5.79 -0.99 14.00
C THR A 43 -6.87 -1.15 12.93
N ASN A 44 -7.62 -0.07 12.64
CA ASN A 44 -8.69 -0.07 11.62
C ASN A 44 -8.10 0.04 10.21
N TRP A 45 -7.73 -1.08 9.61
CA TRP A 45 -7.16 -1.16 8.27
C TRP A 45 -8.16 -0.89 7.14
N LYS A 46 -9.48 -1.00 7.42
CA LYS A 46 -10.52 -0.65 6.44
C LYS A 46 -10.44 0.82 6.02
N ALA A 47 -10.08 1.70 6.95
CA ALA A 47 -9.90 3.12 6.66
C ALA A 47 -8.78 3.39 5.64
N TYR A 48 -7.85 2.45 5.49
CA TYR A 48 -6.69 2.52 4.59
C TYR A 48 -6.84 1.69 3.32
N GLY A 49 -8.04 1.11 3.08
CA GLY A 49 -8.35 0.38 1.86
C GLY A 49 -8.00 -1.12 1.88
N LEU A 50 -7.69 -1.68 3.06
CA LEU A 50 -7.53 -3.13 3.24
C LEU A 50 -8.81 -3.77 3.77
N GLN A 51 -9.00 -5.04 3.46
CA GLN A 51 -10.10 -5.81 4.03
C GLN A 51 -9.75 -6.29 5.44
N GLN A 52 -10.69 -6.21 6.37
CA GLN A 52 -10.51 -6.66 7.75
C GLN A 52 -11.84 -7.12 8.32
N SER A 53 -11.87 -8.26 8.99
CA SER A 53 -13.05 -8.80 9.67
C SER A 53 -12.90 -8.62 11.18
N GLY A 54 -13.59 -7.62 11.76
CA GLY A 54 -13.44 -7.30 13.17
C GLY A 54 -12.00 -6.96 13.56
N ASP A 55 -11.59 -7.37 14.74
CA ASP A 55 -10.22 -7.23 15.25
C ASP A 55 -9.33 -8.40 14.78
N SER A 56 -9.18 -8.54 13.47
CA SER A 56 -8.33 -9.55 12.87
C SER A 56 -7.17 -8.92 12.08
N VAL A 57 -6.21 -9.75 11.71
CA VAL A 57 -5.16 -9.34 10.77
C VAL A 57 -5.81 -8.93 9.44
N PRO A 58 -5.42 -7.80 8.83
CA PRO A 58 -5.99 -7.37 7.55
C PRO A 58 -5.69 -8.39 6.44
N VAL A 59 -6.58 -8.45 5.46
CA VAL A 59 -6.43 -9.28 4.26
C VAL A 59 -6.05 -8.38 3.09
N GLY A 60 -5.06 -8.81 2.33
CA GLY A 60 -4.59 -8.08 1.15
C GLY A 60 -3.10 -8.30 0.88
N PRO A 61 -2.60 -7.81 -0.24
CA PRO A 61 -1.21 -7.99 -0.67
C PRO A 61 -0.27 -7.07 0.12
N VAL A 62 -0.18 -7.27 1.43
CA VAL A 62 0.59 -6.42 2.33
C VAL A 62 1.45 -7.24 3.29
N VAL A 63 2.69 -6.78 3.49
CA VAL A 63 3.58 -7.22 4.56
C VAL A 63 3.70 -6.09 5.56
N LEU A 64 3.47 -6.37 6.84
CA LEU A 64 3.59 -5.42 7.93
C LEU A 64 4.82 -5.78 8.77
N ILE A 65 5.68 -4.80 8.99
CA ILE A 65 6.91 -4.98 9.75
C ILE A 65 6.81 -4.11 11.00
N VAL A 66 7.01 -4.70 12.16
CA VAL A 66 7.06 -3.98 13.44
C VAL A 66 8.36 -4.32 14.16
N HIS A 67 9.14 -3.30 14.47
CA HIS A 67 10.40 -3.42 15.18
C HIS A 67 10.37 -2.57 16.46
N MET A 68 10.72 -3.18 17.57
CA MET A 68 10.89 -2.52 18.85
C MET A 68 12.38 -2.52 19.24
N ALA A 69 12.97 -1.33 19.33
CA ALA A 69 14.32 -1.13 19.86
C ALA A 69 14.23 -0.55 21.28
N SER A 70 14.77 -1.25 22.26
CA SER A 70 14.75 -0.81 23.65
C SER A 70 15.87 -1.47 24.45
N VAL A 71 16.44 -0.73 25.40
CA VAL A 71 17.38 -1.31 26.37
C VAL A 71 16.70 -2.41 27.19
N TRP A 72 15.42 -2.26 27.49
CA TRP A 72 14.62 -3.25 28.18
C TRP A 72 13.36 -3.60 27.37
N VAL A 73 13.31 -4.79 26.84
CA VAL A 73 12.15 -5.32 26.10
C VAL A 73 11.35 -6.21 27.04
N PRO A 74 10.06 -5.91 27.31
CA PRO A 74 9.23 -6.69 28.23
C PRO A 74 8.71 -7.95 27.51
N PHE A 75 9.49 -9.01 27.50
CA PHE A 75 9.08 -10.29 26.95
C PHE A 75 8.08 -11.00 27.87
N THR A 76 7.23 -11.84 27.31
CA THR A 76 6.25 -12.66 28.05
C THR A 76 6.90 -13.81 28.81
N SER A 77 8.06 -14.29 28.33
CA SER A 77 8.77 -15.45 28.84
C SER A 77 10.27 -15.34 28.58
N GLU A 78 11.05 -16.23 29.23
CA GLU A 78 12.50 -16.32 29.03
C GLU A 78 12.89 -16.71 27.60
N SER A 79 12.00 -17.38 26.85
CA SER A 79 12.21 -17.73 25.44
C SER A 79 12.22 -16.51 24.50
N LYS A 80 11.82 -15.34 24.97
CA LYS A 80 11.83 -14.05 24.22
C LYS A 80 11.07 -14.09 22.88
N GLU A 81 9.95 -14.83 22.84
CA GLU A 81 9.19 -15.06 21.62
C GLU A 81 8.09 -14.03 21.38
N ALA A 82 7.60 -13.37 22.43
CA ALA A 82 6.53 -12.41 22.38
C ALA A 82 6.73 -11.26 23.37
N ILE A 83 6.23 -10.08 23.03
CA ILE A 83 6.25 -8.90 23.89
C ILE A 83 4.96 -8.82 24.68
N ALA A 84 5.07 -8.57 25.99
CA ALA A 84 3.97 -8.45 26.92
C ALA A 84 3.02 -7.30 26.56
N HIS A 85 1.75 -7.42 26.95
CA HIS A 85 0.69 -6.48 26.63
C HIS A 85 0.69 -5.28 27.61
N TYR A 86 1.57 -4.32 27.40
CA TYR A 86 1.52 -3.02 28.06
C TYR A 86 0.75 -2.02 27.21
N GLN A 87 -0.19 -1.30 27.80
CA GLN A 87 -1.07 -0.37 27.09
C GLN A 87 -0.27 0.76 26.41
N GLU A 88 0.79 1.22 27.05
CA GLU A 88 1.68 2.25 26.52
C GLU A 88 2.37 1.77 25.23
N ILE A 89 2.87 0.53 25.23
CA ILE A 89 3.53 -0.08 24.07
C ILE A 89 2.52 -0.26 22.92
N ILE A 90 1.35 -0.80 23.24
CA ILE A 90 0.27 -0.99 22.24
C ILE A 90 -0.12 0.34 21.61
N LYS A 91 -0.26 1.39 22.43
CA LYS A 91 -0.63 2.73 21.95
C LYS A 91 0.41 3.31 20.99
N GLU A 92 1.69 3.25 21.36
CA GLU A 92 2.77 3.77 20.51
C GLU A 92 2.91 3.00 19.19
N ILE A 93 2.80 1.66 19.24
CA ILE A 93 2.79 0.84 18.02
C ILE A 93 1.58 1.20 17.15
N LYS A 94 0.38 1.39 17.71
CA LYS A 94 -0.81 1.79 16.97
C LYS A 94 -0.66 3.15 16.30
N LEU A 95 -0.04 4.13 16.97
CA LEU A 95 0.23 5.44 16.37
C LEU A 95 1.15 5.32 15.15
N ALA A 96 2.22 4.54 15.26
CA ALA A 96 3.13 4.29 14.16
C ALA A 96 2.45 3.52 13.01
N LEU A 97 1.61 2.51 13.32
CA LEU A 97 0.82 1.77 12.33
C LEU A 97 -0.20 2.66 11.61
N GLN A 98 -0.82 3.60 12.31
CA GLN A 98 -1.76 4.56 11.71
C GLN A 98 -1.06 5.50 10.74
N GLU A 99 0.17 5.93 11.04
CA GLU A 99 0.96 6.75 10.11
C GLU A 99 1.31 5.96 8.84
N CYS A 100 1.83 4.75 9.01
CA CYS A 100 2.08 3.82 7.91
C CYS A 100 0.81 3.54 7.09
N GLY A 101 -0.33 3.34 7.77
CA GLY A 101 -1.63 3.13 7.15
C GLY A 101 -2.11 4.34 6.33
N ARG A 102 -1.86 5.58 6.76
CA ARG A 102 -2.21 6.78 6.00
C ARG A 102 -1.47 6.84 4.66
N LEU A 103 -0.17 6.55 4.67
CA LEU A 103 0.66 6.49 3.47
C LEU A 103 0.17 5.39 2.52
N LEU A 104 -0.04 4.19 3.06
CA LEU A 104 -0.59 3.07 2.30
C LEU A 104 -1.96 3.39 1.69
N GLY A 105 -2.86 3.98 2.47
CA GLY A 105 -4.21 4.34 2.02
C GLY A 105 -4.20 5.40 0.90
N SER A 106 -3.25 6.33 0.92
CA SER A 106 -3.06 7.28 -0.17
C SER A 106 -2.65 6.58 -1.46
N TYR A 107 -1.66 5.68 -1.37
CA TYR A 107 -1.18 4.88 -2.50
C TYR A 107 -2.28 3.97 -3.08
N VAL A 108 -3.00 3.23 -2.23
CA VAL A 108 -4.07 2.32 -2.65
C VAL A 108 -5.18 3.08 -3.39
N ARG A 109 -5.62 4.24 -2.86
CA ARG A 109 -6.64 5.07 -3.51
C ARG A 109 -6.18 5.60 -4.86
N LYS A 110 -4.92 6.05 -4.98
CA LYS A 110 -4.36 6.53 -6.23
C LYS A 110 -4.32 5.41 -7.27
N LYS A 111 -3.83 4.24 -6.89
CA LYS A 111 -3.78 3.04 -7.75
C LYS A 111 -5.17 2.59 -8.21
N SER A 112 -6.18 2.61 -7.32
CA SER A 112 -7.56 2.29 -7.68
C SER A 112 -8.11 3.26 -8.71
N ARG A 113 -7.91 4.58 -8.53
CA ARG A 113 -8.35 5.60 -9.51
C ARG A 113 -7.77 5.36 -10.89
N ILE A 114 -6.46 5.07 -10.97
CA ILE A 114 -5.80 4.80 -12.24
C ILE A 114 -6.38 3.54 -12.90
N SER A 115 -6.59 2.46 -12.12
CA SER A 115 -7.20 1.24 -12.60
C SER A 115 -8.60 1.48 -13.16
N ASP A 116 -9.44 2.22 -12.43
CA ASP A 116 -10.81 2.56 -12.86
C ASP A 116 -10.81 3.41 -14.15
N GLN A 117 -9.86 4.32 -14.30
CA GLN A 117 -9.71 5.13 -15.51
C GLN A 117 -9.29 4.28 -16.72
N ILE A 118 -8.34 3.36 -16.52
CA ILE A 118 -7.91 2.42 -17.57
C ILE A 118 -9.07 1.52 -18.00
N GLU A 119 -9.83 0.98 -17.06
CA GLU A 119 -10.97 0.13 -17.34
C GLU A 119 -12.05 0.88 -18.14
N ARG A 120 -12.37 2.13 -17.74
CA ARG A 120 -13.29 2.98 -18.48
C ARG A 120 -12.78 3.29 -19.89
N ALA A 121 -11.50 3.63 -20.05
CA ALA A 121 -10.91 3.89 -21.36
C ALA A 121 -10.97 2.67 -22.27
N ASN A 122 -10.66 1.48 -21.76
CA ASN A 122 -10.75 0.22 -22.50
C ASN A 122 -12.19 -0.13 -22.88
N MET A 123 -13.16 0.13 -21.99
CA MET A 123 -14.58 -0.04 -22.28
C MET A 123 -15.02 0.89 -23.39
N PHE A 124 -14.67 2.19 -23.35
CA PHE A 124 -14.96 3.15 -24.40
C PHE A 124 -14.36 2.72 -25.75
N GLU A 125 -13.08 2.32 -25.75
CA GLU A 125 -12.40 1.87 -26.97
C GLU A 125 -13.15 0.73 -27.66
N LYS A 126 -13.73 -0.19 -26.89
CA LYS A 126 -14.52 -1.31 -27.39
C LYS A 126 -15.79 -0.87 -28.10
N TYR A 127 -16.44 0.20 -27.65
CA TYR A 127 -17.70 0.70 -28.22
C TYR A 127 -17.52 1.76 -29.34
N ILE A 128 -16.32 2.33 -29.51
CA ILE A 128 -16.04 3.35 -30.52
C ILE A 128 -16.47 2.91 -31.94
N PRO A 129 -16.21 1.69 -32.43
CA PRO A 129 -16.61 1.27 -33.77
C PRO A 129 -18.13 1.30 -33.97
N GLU A 130 -18.92 0.84 -33.00
CA GLU A 130 -20.38 0.82 -33.05
C GLU A 130 -20.98 2.22 -32.98
N ILE A 131 -20.40 3.08 -32.15
CA ILE A 131 -20.79 4.50 -32.06
C ILE A 131 -20.48 5.22 -33.38
N ALA A 132 -19.32 4.94 -33.99
CA ALA A 132 -18.94 5.54 -35.28
C ALA A 132 -19.86 5.09 -36.39
N ASP A 133 -20.31 3.83 -36.43
CA ASP A 133 -21.29 3.31 -37.39
C ASP A 133 -22.63 4.05 -37.22
N SER A 134 -23.14 4.13 -36.02
CA SER A 134 -24.41 4.79 -35.73
C SER A 134 -24.38 6.28 -36.11
N LEU A 135 -23.31 6.97 -35.78
CA LEU A 135 -23.10 8.40 -36.08
C LEU A 135 -22.93 8.63 -37.58
N SER A 136 -22.29 7.70 -38.33
CA SER A 136 -22.14 7.78 -39.77
C SER A 136 -23.49 7.71 -40.49
N VAL A 137 -24.37 6.85 -40.00
CA VAL A 137 -25.74 6.73 -40.56
C VAL A 137 -26.57 7.99 -40.29
N LEU A 138 -26.42 8.59 -39.08
CA LEU A 138 -27.19 9.78 -38.68
C LEU A 138 -26.68 11.08 -39.33
N SER A 139 -25.36 11.25 -39.43
CA SER A 139 -24.75 12.48 -39.91
C SER A 139 -24.44 12.50 -41.40
N GLY A 140 -24.41 11.35 -42.08
CA GLY A 140 -23.95 11.21 -43.45
C GLY A 140 -22.44 11.41 -43.64
N GLU A 141 -21.67 11.59 -42.54
CA GLU A 141 -20.22 11.70 -42.61
C GLU A 141 -19.53 10.34 -42.71
N LYS A 142 -18.30 10.35 -43.28
CA LYS A 142 -17.52 9.11 -43.42
C LYS A 142 -17.14 8.55 -42.04
N LYS A 143 -17.40 7.25 -41.85
CA LYS A 143 -17.07 6.50 -40.62
C LYS A 143 -15.66 6.72 -40.14
N ASP A 144 -14.66 6.71 -41.05
CA ASP A 144 -13.24 6.86 -40.69
C ASP A 144 -12.92 8.23 -40.03
N LYS A 145 -13.60 9.31 -40.49
CA LYS A 145 -13.43 10.63 -39.93
C LYS A 145 -13.99 10.70 -38.51
N ILE A 146 -15.16 10.12 -38.29
CA ILE A 146 -15.82 10.02 -36.99
C ILE A 146 -14.97 9.16 -36.03
N LEU A 147 -14.47 8.02 -36.52
CA LEU A 147 -13.64 7.10 -35.75
C LEU A 147 -12.34 7.76 -35.28
N GLN A 148 -11.65 8.51 -36.14
CA GLN A 148 -10.46 9.28 -35.77
C GLN A 148 -10.78 10.39 -34.75
N GLY A 149 -11.94 11.05 -34.87
CA GLY A 149 -12.41 12.04 -33.92
C GLY A 149 -12.63 11.43 -32.52
N LEU A 150 -13.34 10.32 -32.45
CA LEU A 150 -13.62 9.59 -31.20
C LEU A 150 -12.34 9.02 -30.55
N GLN A 151 -11.42 8.50 -31.36
CA GLN A 151 -10.12 8.00 -30.84
C GLN A 151 -9.25 9.12 -30.24
N LYS A 152 -9.30 10.35 -30.79
CA LYS A 152 -8.61 11.51 -30.22
C LYS A 152 -9.19 11.95 -28.88
N MET A 153 -10.47 11.69 -28.63
CA MET A 153 -11.13 11.99 -27.34
C MET A 153 -10.77 10.98 -26.24
N LEU A 154 -10.22 9.81 -26.62
CA LEU A 154 -9.70 8.85 -25.64
C LEU A 154 -8.44 9.40 -24.98
N VAL A 155 -8.58 9.81 -23.72
CA VAL A 155 -7.53 10.40 -22.87
C VAL A 155 -6.51 9.32 -22.44
N LYS A 156 -5.86 8.66 -23.40
CA LYS A 156 -4.77 7.69 -23.13
C LYS A 156 -3.42 8.33 -22.76
N PRO A 157 -3.04 9.53 -23.27
CA PRO A 157 -1.75 10.13 -22.94
C PRO A 157 -1.60 10.55 -21.48
N GLU A 158 -2.68 11.09 -20.88
CA GLU A 158 -2.64 11.59 -19.50
C GLU A 158 -2.54 10.46 -18.47
N ILE A 159 -3.26 9.35 -18.67
CA ILE A 159 -3.18 8.18 -17.80
C ILE A 159 -1.77 7.58 -17.82
N LYS A 160 -1.12 7.57 -18.99
CA LYS A 160 0.24 7.06 -19.13
C LYS A 160 1.28 7.94 -18.46
N GLN A 161 1.09 9.27 -18.47
CA GLN A 161 1.93 10.22 -17.75
C GLN A 161 1.74 10.14 -16.24
N GLU A 162 0.51 9.96 -15.78
CA GLU A 162 0.20 9.79 -14.35
C GLU A 162 0.81 8.51 -13.76
N ILE A 163 0.80 7.39 -14.53
CA ILE A 163 1.48 6.14 -14.15
C ILE A 163 3.00 6.31 -14.11
N LEU A 164 3.58 7.03 -15.07
CA LEU A 164 5.04 7.28 -15.12
C LEU A 164 5.49 8.22 -13.99
N GLN A 165 4.68 9.21 -13.62
CA GLN A 165 4.93 10.07 -12.47
C GLN A 165 4.85 9.28 -11.15
N ASP A 166 3.91 8.34 -11.03
CA ASP A 166 3.81 7.48 -9.84
C ASP A 166 5.05 6.59 -9.64
N ASP A 167 5.60 6.06 -10.73
CA ASP A 167 6.83 5.27 -10.67
C ASP A 167 8.06 6.13 -10.32
N GLU A 168 8.06 7.41 -10.70
CA GLU A 168 9.12 8.36 -10.32
C GLU A 168 8.97 8.84 -8.88
N ASP A 169 7.77 9.13 -8.42
CA ASP A 169 7.48 9.50 -7.04
C ASP A 169 7.80 8.35 -6.07
N ASP A 170 7.50 7.10 -6.43
CA ASP A 170 7.88 5.91 -5.66
C ASP A 170 9.40 5.72 -5.58
N LYS A 171 10.12 6.02 -6.67
CA LYS A 171 11.59 6.01 -6.67
C LYS A 171 12.18 7.12 -5.81
N LEU A 172 11.61 8.32 -5.89
CA LEU A 172 12.03 9.50 -5.10
C LEU A 172 11.83 9.24 -3.61
N TYR A 173 10.68 8.68 -3.22
CA TYR A 173 10.34 8.31 -1.86
C TYR A 173 11.31 7.27 -1.27
N ARG A 174 11.68 6.25 -2.07
CA ARG A 174 12.71 5.25 -1.68
C ARG A 174 14.10 5.86 -1.52
N MET A 175 14.44 6.88 -2.32
CA MET A 175 15.72 7.59 -2.21
C MET A 175 15.79 8.49 -0.97
N GLU A 176 14.68 9.15 -0.59
CA GLU A 176 14.61 9.99 0.62
C GLU A 176 14.73 9.16 1.91
N PHE A 177 14.13 7.97 1.95
CA PHE A 177 14.32 7.05 3.08
C PHE A 177 15.77 6.58 3.21
N LYS A 178 16.41 6.18 2.10
CA LYS A 178 17.82 5.81 2.12
C LYS A 178 18.73 6.93 2.62
N LYS A 179 18.50 8.17 2.18
CA LYS A 179 19.29 9.33 2.64
C LYS A 179 19.10 9.65 4.12
N LYS A 180 17.90 9.42 4.68
CA LYS A 180 17.66 9.58 6.12
C LYS A 180 18.41 8.54 6.93
N ASP A 181 18.37 7.28 6.50
CA ASP A 181 19.07 6.19 7.18
C ASP A 181 20.58 6.40 7.15
N GLU A 182 21.15 6.81 6.00
CA GLU A 182 22.58 7.11 5.84
C GLU A 182 23.02 8.31 6.70
N ASN A 183 22.20 9.34 6.86
CA ASN A 183 22.49 10.49 7.71
C ASN A 183 22.42 10.15 9.21
N GLU A 184 21.44 9.32 9.61
CA GLU A 184 21.33 8.87 11.01
C GLU A 184 22.47 7.90 11.41
N GLU A 185 22.98 7.09 10.46
CA GLU A 185 24.16 6.24 10.67
C GLU A 185 25.44 7.10 10.79
N ALA A 186 25.61 8.10 9.95
CA ALA A 186 26.75 9.01 9.99
C ALA A 186 26.81 9.87 11.27
N GLU A 187 25.65 10.30 11.79
CA GLU A 187 25.59 11.02 13.07
C GLU A 187 25.90 10.12 14.29
N LYS A 188 25.62 8.81 14.19
CA LYS A 188 25.94 7.83 15.25
C LYS A 188 27.40 7.39 15.26
N GLU A 189 28.11 7.49 14.11
CA GLU A 189 29.55 7.20 14.03
C GLU A 189 30.43 8.39 14.48
N THR A 190 29.87 9.60 14.54
CA THR A 190 30.58 10.82 14.95
C THR A 190 30.34 11.25 16.40
N ALA A 191 29.52 10.53 17.17
CA ALA A 191 29.19 10.77 18.58
C ALA A 191 29.78 9.69 19.49
#